data_e8038eb13895ebe7bb6b7d22c11e2d89
#
_entry.id   e8038eb13895ebe7bb6b7d22c11e2d89
#
_cell.length_a   1.000
_cell.length_b   1.000
_cell.length_c   1.000
_cell.angle_alpha   90.00
_cell.angle_beta   90.00
_cell.angle_gamma   90.00
#
_symmetry.space_group_name_H-M   'P 1'
#
loop_
_entity.id
_entity.type
_entity.pdbx_description
1 polymer ?
#
loop_
_entity_poly.entity_id
_entity_poly.type
_entity_poly.pdbx_seq_one_letter_code
_entity_poly.pdbx_strand_id
1 'polypeptide(L)'
;MFANAPRGRDISPMSFAPVLDDLPLKKSATVREFERRIAPASDAQLEAMAKHSRALTLQNFGRTMRLFAPLYLSNECINNCRYCGFSRDNPILRVTLELDQVIAEARHLAAQGFRQVLLVAGEHPKFVSGTYLSDCVRALAEDFSSISIEVGPMETEEYVPVVAAGAEALVVYQETYDRQIYAEMHTSGPKRDFNWRLDCPVRGYEAGFRRIGIGALFGLARWQDEAVALAEHIEYLLKRCWQAQISVSLPRLRPAAGSFQPAFTMSDRELAQLICALRITFPQVGIVLSTRERASLRDALVSLGVTMMSAGSHTEPGGYTRQGTENLHHTVRGRIVAPEFDGGADQLATGQFEISDDRAPAEIANLLRGRGLEPVWKDWEQALLAS
;
A
#
# COMPACT_ATOMS: atom_id res chain seq x y z
N MET A 1 -1.42 -57.51 12.75
CA MET A 1 -2.70 -56.80 12.90
C MET A 1 -2.37 -55.34 13.19
N PHE A 2 -2.34 -54.49 12.18
CA PHE A 2 -2.30 -53.05 12.36
C PHE A 2 -3.42 -52.45 11.51
N ALA A 3 -4.32 -51.78 12.21
CA ALA A 3 -5.57 -51.26 11.70
C ALA A 3 -5.36 -50.03 10.82
N ASN A 4 -6.23 -49.89 9.81
CA ASN A 4 -6.38 -48.83 8.85
C ASN A 4 -6.46 -47.42 9.48
N ALA A 5 -5.59 -46.52 9.02
CA ALA A 5 -5.80 -45.07 9.15
C ALA A 5 -6.82 -44.59 8.09
N PRO A 6 -7.73 -43.69 8.42
CA PRO A 6 -8.71 -43.18 7.46
C PRO A 6 -8.03 -42.30 6.41
N ARG A 7 -8.33 -42.58 5.14
CA ARG A 7 -7.92 -41.81 3.96
C ARG A 7 -8.42 -40.37 4.11
N GLY A 8 -7.50 -39.42 3.89
CA GLY A 8 -7.79 -37.99 3.85
C GLY A 8 -8.94 -37.68 2.88
N ARG A 9 -9.81 -36.79 3.28
CA ARG A 9 -10.82 -36.23 2.41
C ARG A 9 -10.14 -35.46 1.29
N ASP A 10 -10.45 -35.85 0.08
CA ASP A 10 -10.12 -35.13 -1.15
C ASP A 10 -10.80 -33.75 -1.08
N ILE A 11 -10.03 -32.72 -0.76
CA ILE A 11 -10.50 -31.32 -0.85
C ILE A 11 -10.15 -30.91 -2.27
N SER A 12 -11.05 -31.19 -3.20
CA SER A 12 -11.04 -30.53 -4.51
C SER A 12 -10.97 -29.03 -4.31
N PRO A 13 -10.13 -28.29 -5.06
CA PRO A 13 -10.15 -26.85 -4.99
C PRO A 13 -11.53 -26.35 -5.40
N MET A 14 -12.27 -25.79 -4.45
CA MET A 14 -13.49 -25.06 -4.78
C MET A 14 -13.07 -23.90 -5.69
N SER A 15 -13.50 -23.96 -6.94
CA SER A 15 -13.51 -22.86 -7.86
C SER A 15 -14.32 -21.72 -7.22
N PHE A 16 -13.64 -20.73 -6.70
CA PHE A 16 -14.29 -19.53 -6.18
C PHE A 16 -14.64 -18.64 -7.36
N ALA A 17 -15.86 -18.75 -7.84
CA ALA A 17 -16.49 -17.71 -8.65
C ALA A 17 -16.52 -16.40 -7.82
N PRO A 18 -16.33 -15.24 -8.43
CA PRO A 18 -16.21 -13.96 -7.74
C PRO A 18 -17.46 -13.64 -6.94
N VAL A 19 -17.33 -13.67 -5.62
CA VAL A 19 -18.44 -13.48 -4.65
C VAL A 19 -19.01 -12.04 -4.70
N LEU A 20 -18.36 -11.11 -5.40
CA LEU A 20 -18.79 -9.72 -5.51
C LEU A 20 -19.64 -9.42 -6.77
N ASP A 21 -19.71 -10.32 -7.76
CA ASP A 21 -20.41 -10.06 -9.01
C ASP A 21 -21.89 -10.47 -9.03
N ASP A 22 -22.35 -11.33 -8.10
CA ASP A 22 -23.69 -11.95 -8.17
C ASP A 22 -24.69 -11.50 -7.12
N LEU A 23 -24.36 -10.46 -6.34
CA LEU A 23 -25.27 -10.03 -5.31
C LEU A 23 -25.87 -8.65 -5.62
N PRO A 24 -27.19 -8.53 -5.75
CA PRO A 24 -27.87 -7.31 -5.32
C PRO A 24 -27.79 -7.30 -3.78
N LEU A 25 -26.58 -7.16 -3.25
CA LEU A 25 -26.34 -7.14 -1.82
C LEU A 25 -26.99 -5.88 -1.27
N LYS A 26 -28.09 -6.04 -0.54
CA LYS A 26 -28.49 -5.05 0.45
C LYS A 26 -27.25 -4.78 1.29
N LYS A 27 -26.67 -3.58 1.11
CA LYS A 27 -25.56 -3.10 1.94
C LYS A 27 -25.81 -3.53 3.39
N SER A 28 -24.79 -4.00 4.08
CA SER A 28 -24.91 -4.37 5.49
C SER A 28 -25.36 -3.17 6.34
N ALA A 29 -25.82 -3.41 7.56
CA ALA A 29 -26.13 -2.31 8.47
C ALA A 29 -24.91 -1.43 8.74
N THR A 30 -23.73 -2.03 8.84
CA THR A 30 -22.44 -1.36 9.03
C THR A 30 -22.12 -0.42 7.87
N VAL A 31 -22.23 -0.91 6.63
CA VAL A 31 -21.94 -0.11 5.44
C VAL A 31 -22.97 1.01 5.26
N ARG A 32 -24.27 0.76 5.51
CA ARG A 32 -25.28 1.83 5.49
C ARG A 32 -25.01 2.92 6.52
N GLU A 33 -24.54 2.55 7.71
CA GLU A 33 -24.17 3.53 8.73
C GLU A 33 -22.90 4.31 8.33
N PHE A 34 -21.93 3.64 7.72
CA PHE A 34 -20.75 4.29 7.15
C PHE A 34 -21.15 5.31 6.07
N GLU A 35 -22.03 4.95 5.16
CA GLU A 35 -22.54 5.84 4.09
C GLU A 35 -23.19 7.10 4.67
N ARG A 36 -23.95 6.98 5.76
CA ARG A 36 -24.51 8.15 6.46
C ARG A 36 -23.41 9.05 7.05
N ARG A 37 -22.29 8.48 7.54
CA ARG A 37 -21.17 9.25 8.10
C ARG A 37 -20.37 10.02 7.07
N ILE A 38 -20.33 9.57 5.83
CA ILE A 38 -19.65 10.26 4.71
C ILE A 38 -20.58 11.18 3.92
N ALA A 39 -21.86 11.27 4.25
CA ALA A 39 -22.78 12.26 3.71
C ALA A 39 -22.33 13.68 4.10
N PRO A 40 -22.75 14.72 3.36
CA PRO A 40 -22.42 16.10 3.70
C PRO A 40 -22.71 16.42 5.17
N ALA A 41 -21.72 16.92 5.89
CA ALA A 41 -21.79 17.20 7.33
C ALA A 41 -21.47 18.67 7.63
N SER A 42 -22.13 19.24 8.63
CA SER A 42 -21.77 20.54 9.19
C SER A 42 -20.45 20.48 9.96
N ASP A 43 -19.85 21.65 10.26
CA ASP A 43 -18.61 21.72 11.04
C ASP A 43 -18.79 21.10 12.43
N ALA A 44 -19.91 21.36 13.08
CA ALA A 44 -20.20 20.76 14.39
C ALA A 44 -20.30 19.23 14.36
N GLN A 45 -20.89 18.67 13.29
CA GLN A 45 -20.95 17.22 13.10
C GLN A 45 -19.56 16.64 12.84
N LEU A 46 -18.75 17.27 11.98
CA LEU A 46 -17.40 16.82 11.71
C LEU A 46 -16.52 16.90 12.96
N GLU A 47 -16.64 17.95 13.76
CA GLU A 47 -15.93 18.09 15.04
C GLU A 47 -16.31 16.96 16.03
N ALA A 48 -17.58 16.64 16.12
CA ALA A 48 -18.06 15.52 16.95
C ALA A 48 -17.49 14.18 16.46
N MET A 49 -17.48 13.97 15.15
CA MET A 49 -16.86 12.77 14.55
C MET A 49 -15.35 12.72 14.85
N ALA A 50 -14.64 13.84 14.74
CA ALA A 50 -13.21 13.92 15.01
C ALA A 50 -12.87 13.56 16.46
N LYS A 51 -13.64 14.08 17.42
CA LYS A 51 -13.51 13.73 18.86
C LYS A 51 -13.74 12.24 19.11
N HIS A 52 -14.80 11.68 18.53
CA HIS A 52 -15.12 10.26 18.65
C HIS A 52 -14.05 9.38 17.99
N SER A 53 -13.64 9.72 16.76
CA SER A 53 -12.55 9.03 16.05
C SER A 53 -11.26 8.99 16.87
N ARG A 54 -10.84 10.14 17.45
CA ARG A 54 -9.67 10.22 18.33
C ARG A 54 -9.81 9.31 19.55
N ALA A 55 -10.96 9.32 20.23
CA ALA A 55 -11.21 8.48 21.40
C ALA A 55 -11.07 6.98 21.04
N LEU A 56 -11.68 6.53 19.94
CA LEU A 56 -11.57 5.16 19.47
C LEU A 56 -10.15 4.79 19.05
N THR A 57 -9.40 5.72 18.45
CA THR A 57 -8.00 5.49 18.09
C THR A 57 -7.16 5.26 19.35
N LEU A 58 -7.30 6.10 20.35
CA LEU A 58 -6.60 5.95 21.63
C LEU A 58 -6.98 4.65 22.36
N GLN A 59 -8.25 4.24 22.27
CA GLN A 59 -8.73 3.00 22.87
C GLN A 59 -8.15 1.76 22.22
N ASN A 60 -8.05 1.74 20.86
CA ASN A 60 -7.67 0.54 20.11
C ASN A 60 -6.16 0.47 19.80
N PHE A 61 -5.48 1.61 19.70
CA PHE A 61 -4.07 1.68 19.28
C PHE A 61 -3.18 2.41 20.31
N GLY A 62 -3.75 2.91 21.40
CA GLY A 62 -2.99 3.69 22.35
C GLY A 62 -2.51 5.02 21.76
N ARG A 63 -1.39 5.53 22.28
CA ARG A 63 -0.75 6.76 21.80
C ARG A 63 0.40 6.47 20.83
N THR A 64 0.33 5.38 20.09
CA THR A 64 1.39 4.97 19.18
C THR A 64 1.12 5.38 17.74
N MET A 65 2.17 5.75 17.01
CA MET A 65 2.15 5.99 15.59
C MET A 65 3.28 5.19 14.95
N ARG A 66 2.94 4.18 14.15
CA ARG A 66 3.93 3.38 13.43
C ARG A 66 4.54 4.21 12.29
N LEU A 67 5.87 4.21 12.19
CA LEU A 67 6.61 4.86 11.11
C LEU A 67 7.23 3.80 10.20
N PHE A 68 7.11 4.01 8.89
CA PHE A 68 7.74 3.17 7.87
C PHE A 68 8.29 4.02 6.73
N ALA A 69 9.17 3.44 5.93
CA ALA A 69 9.60 4.02 4.67
C ALA A 69 9.35 3.05 3.51
N PRO A 70 8.91 3.54 2.33
CA PRO A 70 8.92 2.74 1.12
C PRO A 70 10.35 2.62 0.60
N LEU A 71 10.73 1.44 0.12
CA LEU A 71 11.96 1.19 -0.62
C LEU A 71 11.58 0.66 -1.99
N TYR A 72 11.82 1.47 -3.02
CA TYR A 72 11.49 1.12 -4.39
C TYR A 72 12.58 0.23 -4.98
N LEU A 73 12.20 -0.99 -5.37
CA LEU A 73 13.12 -1.99 -5.94
C LEU A 73 13.28 -1.81 -7.44
N SER A 74 12.19 -1.42 -8.12
CA SER A 74 12.16 -1.31 -9.58
C SER A 74 11.02 -0.39 -10.02
N ASN A 75 11.26 0.43 -11.03
CA ASN A 75 10.22 1.16 -11.75
C ASN A 75 9.92 0.57 -13.14
N GLU A 76 10.41 -0.64 -13.44
CA GLU A 76 10.02 -1.41 -14.61
C GLU A 76 8.58 -1.92 -14.46
N CYS A 77 7.75 -1.70 -15.47
CA CYS A 77 6.35 -2.10 -15.44
C CYS A 77 5.84 -2.52 -16.83
N ILE A 78 5.05 -3.60 -16.87
CA ILE A 78 4.37 -4.06 -18.11
C ILE A 78 2.95 -3.52 -18.25
N ASN A 79 2.42 -2.89 -17.20
CA ASN A 79 1.10 -2.28 -17.22
C ASN A 79 1.13 -0.88 -17.82
N ASN A 80 0.03 -0.50 -18.43
CA ASN A 80 -0.17 0.86 -18.91
C ASN A 80 -1.33 1.51 -18.14
N CYS A 81 -0.99 2.11 -16.99
CA CYS A 81 -1.93 2.81 -16.11
C CYS A 81 -1.83 4.31 -16.37
N ARG A 82 -2.93 4.97 -16.78
CA ARG A 82 -2.92 6.37 -17.21
C ARG A 82 -2.41 7.38 -16.16
N TYR A 83 -2.52 7.04 -14.88
CA TYR A 83 -2.21 7.91 -13.74
C TYR A 83 -0.85 7.62 -13.08
N CYS A 84 -0.14 6.59 -13.51
CA CYS A 84 1.06 6.11 -12.83
C CYS A 84 2.34 6.54 -13.56
N GLY A 85 3.30 7.10 -12.83
CA GLY A 85 4.60 7.48 -13.37
C GLY A 85 5.35 6.30 -14.01
N PHE A 86 5.20 5.08 -13.45
CA PHE A 86 5.84 3.86 -13.97
C PHE A 86 5.14 3.24 -15.18
N SER A 87 4.05 3.85 -15.66
CA SER A 87 3.32 3.32 -16.82
C SER A 87 4.28 2.94 -17.95
N ARG A 88 4.02 1.77 -18.57
CA ARG A 88 4.92 1.20 -19.58
C ARG A 88 5.23 2.15 -20.73
N ASP A 89 4.24 2.93 -21.16
CA ASP A 89 4.37 3.81 -22.33
C ASP A 89 4.98 5.19 -21.96
N ASN A 90 5.26 5.47 -20.68
CA ASN A 90 5.95 6.68 -20.29
C ASN A 90 7.44 6.62 -20.66
N PRO A 91 7.99 7.66 -21.31
CA PRO A 91 9.41 7.74 -21.66
C PRO A 91 10.25 8.18 -20.45
N ILE A 92 10.37 7.29 -19.46
CA ILE A 92 11.03 7.55 -18.18
C ILE A 92 12.36 6.82 -18.05
N LEU A 93 13.23 7.29 -17.16
CA LEU A 93 14.43 6.58 -16.75
C LEU A 93 14.05 5.45 -15.79
N ARG A 94 14.46 4.25 -16.15
CA ARG A 94 14.16 3.02 -15.41
C ARG A 94 15.39 2.36 -14.84
N VAL A 95 15.20 1.66 -13.74
CA VAL A 95 16.19 0.76 -13.16
C VAL A 95 15.51 -0.29 -12.29
N THR A 96 16.10 -1.47 -12.20
CA THR A 96 15.86 -2.46 -11.16
C THR A 96 17.13 -2.59 -10.34
N LEU A 97 17.04 -2.42 -9.04
CA LEU A 97 18.18 -2.51 -8.14
C LEU A 97 18.65 -3.96 -8.02
N GLU A 98 19.97 -4.15 -8.06
CA GLU A 98 20.58 -5.43 -7.69
C GLU A 98 20.51 -5.63 -6.17
N LEU A 99 20.68 -6.86 -5.69
CA LEU A 99 20.47 -7.21 -4.28
C LEU A 99 21.38 -6.41 -3.32
N ASP A 100 22.63 -6.18 -3.68
CA ASP A 100 23.58 -5.38 -2.91
C ASP A 100 23.18 -3.89 -2.85
N GLN A 101 22.61 -3.37 -3.92
CA GLN A 101 22.05 -2.03 -3.99
C GLN A 101 20.80 -1.89 -3.11
N VAL A 102 19.91 -2.90 -3.10
CA VAL A 102 18.76 -2.95 -2.18
C VAL A 102 19.22 -2.95 -0.72
N ILE A 103 20.25 -3.73 -0.39
CA ILE A 103 20.83 -3.77 0.96
C ILE A 103 21.42 -2.41 1.35
N ALA A 104 22.09 -1.71 0.43
CA ALA A 104 22.64 -0.38 0.70
C ALA A 104 21.55 0.66 1.00
N GLU A 105 20.49 0.71 0.19
CA GLU A 105 19.32 1.56 0.41
C GLU A 105 18.64 1.24 1.76
N ALA A 106 18.45 -0.04 2.06
CA ALA A 106 17.84 -0.49 3.30
C ALA A 106 18.67 -0.14 4.55
N ARG A 107 19.99 -0.29 4.49
CA ARG A 107 20.90 0.11 5.59
C ARG A 107 20.84 1.60 5.88
N HIS A 108 20.66 2.43 4.86
CA HIS A 108 20.42 3.87 5.06
C HIS A 108 19.15 4.10 5.89
N LEU A 109 18.06 3.43 5.56
CA LEU A 109 16.81 3.51 6.32
C LEU A 109 16.97 2.96 7.76
N ALA A 110 17.65 1.83 7.92
CA ALA A 110 17.93 1.24 9.22
C ALA A 110 18.77 2.17 10.11
N ALA A 111 19.74 2.91 9.53
CA ALA A 111 20.54 3.92 10.22
C ALA A 111 19.70 5.12 10.69
N GLN A 112 18.61 5.45 10.00
CA GLN A 112 17.64 6.46 10.43
C GLN A 112 16.67 5.97 11.53
N GLY A 113 16.75 4.70 11.90
CA GLY A 113 15.95 4.07 12.97
C GLY A 113 14.79 3.23 12.48
N PHE A 114 14.50 3.17 11.18
CA PHE A 114 13.43 2.32 10.66
C PHE A 114 13.69 0.84 10.93
N ARG A 115 12.64 0.14 11.32
CA ARG A 115 12.59 -1.33 11.45
C ARG A 115 11.37 -1.90 10.72
N GLN A 116 10.64 -1.04 10.04
CA GLN A 116 9.53 -1.37 9.16
C GLN A 116 9.82 -0.78 7.78
N VAL A 117 9.80 -1.62 6.75
CA VAL A 117 10.03 -1.23 5.36
C VAL A 117 8.92 -1.75 4.46
N LEU A 118 8.54 -0.95 3.46
CA LEU A 118 7.62 -1.36 2.40
C LEU A 118 8.40 -1.47 1.09
N LEU A 119 8.62 -2.69 0.61
CA LEU A 119 9.26 -2.95 -0.67
C LEU A 119 8.25 -2.71 -1.79
N VAL A 120 8.54 -1.77 -2.67
CA VAL A 120 7.66 -1.36 -3.77
C VAL A 120 8.30 -1.67 -5.11
N ALA A 121 7.53 -2.19 -6.04
CA ALA A 121 8.00 -2.37 -7.41
C ALA A 121 6.87 -2.22 -8.43
N GLY A 122 7.22 -1.78 -9.65
CA GLY A 122 6.38 -1.97 -10.81
C GLY A 122 6.18 -3.47 -11.09
N GLU A 123 5.11 -3.79 -11.78
CA GLU A 123 4.80 -5.19 -12.14
C GLU A 123 5.53 -5.58 -13.41
N HIS A 124 6.59 -6.39 -13.27
CA HIS A 124 7.35 -6.89 -14.41
C HIS A 124 7.95 -8.27 -14.10
N PRO A 125 7.44 -9.38 -14.68
CA PRO A 125 7.81 -10.74 -14.26
C PRO A 125 9.28 -11.08 -14.50
N LYS A 126 9.94 -10.40 -15.46
CA LYS A 126 11.36 -10.62 -15.75
C LYS A 126 12.28 -9.92 -14.74
N PHE A 127 11.93 -8.70 -14.33
CA PHE A 127 12.77 -7.87 -13.47
C PHE A 127 12.43 -8.04 -11.99
N VAL A 128 11.15 -8.30 -11.68
CA VAL A 128 10.64 -8.45 -10.31
C VAL A 128 9.97 -9.82 -10.20
N SER A 129 10.80 -10.88 -10.22
CA SER A 129 10.32 -12.25 -10.03
C SER A 129 10.07 -12.56 -8.56
N GLY A 130 9.28 -13.63 -8.28
CA GLY A 130 9.08 -14.13 -6.91
C GLY A 130 10.39 -14.53 -6.22
N THR A 131 11.38 -15.07 -6.98
CA THR A 131 12.72 -15.37 -6.46
C THR A 131 13.44 -14.10 -6.04
N TYR A 132 13.48 -13.07 -6.91
CA TYR A 132 14.10 -11.79 -6.59
C TYR A 132 13.48 -11.15 -5.34
N LEU A 133 12.14 -11.16 -5.23
CA LEU A 133 11.45 -10.65 -4.05
C LEU A 133 11.81 -11.44 -2.79
N SER A 134 11.84 -12.77 -2.87
CA SER A 134 12.22 -13.62 -1.74
C SER A 134 13.66 -13.38 -1.30
N ASP A 135 14.58 -13.15 -2.23
CA ASP A 135 15.97 -12.85 -1.93
C ASP A 135 16.14 -11.49 -1.29
N CYS A 136 15.42 -10.46 -1.78
CA CYS A 136 15.37 -9.14 -1.13
C CYS A 136 14.84 -9.24 0.30
N VAL A 137 13.70 -9.91 0.50
CA VAL A 137 13.11 -10.09 1.84
C VAL A 137 14.06 -10.78 2.78
N ARG A 138 14.68 -11.89 2.35
CA ARG A 138 15.63 -12.68 3.17
C ARG A 138 16.85 -11.84 3.56
N ALA A 139 17.39 -11.07 2.63
CA ALA A 139 18.54 -10.21 2.89
C ALA A 139 18.26 -9.10 3.90
N LEU A 140 17.02 -8.64 3.99
CA LEU A 140 16.62 -7.55 4.87
C LEU A 140 16.06 -8.01 6.22
N ALA A 141 15.78 -9.31 6.41
CA ALA A 141 15.12 -9.85 7.60
C ALA A 141 15.94 -9.68 8.90
N GLU A 142 17.25 -9.52 8.82
CA GLU A 142 18.11 -9.26 9.98
C GLU A 142 18.00 -7.80 10.47
N ASP A 143 17.83 -6.84 9.55
CA ASP A 143 17.80 -5.41 9.85
C ASP A 143 16.37 -4.89 10.12
N PHE A 144 15.35 -5.55 9.56
CA PHE A 144 13.96 -5.13 9.63
C PHE A 144 13.08 -6.20 10.28
N SER A 145 12.43 -5.83 11.38
CA SER A 145 11.47 -6.70 12.08
C SER A 145 10.11 -6.78 11.37
N SER A 146 9.84 -5.91 10.40
CA SER A 146 8.59 -5.88 9.64
C SER A 146 8.88 -5.53 8.18
N ILE A 147 8.67 -6.49 7.28
CA ILE A 147 8.85 -6.31 5.84
C ILE A 147 7.49 -6.49 5.15
N SER A 148 7.06 -5.43 4.49
CA SER A 148 5.83 -5.40 3.68
C SER A 148 6.20 -5.37 2.20
N ILE A 149 5.34 -5.90 1.33
CA ILE A 149 5.50 -5.80 -0.12
C ILE A 149 4.29 -5.08 -0.75
N GLU A 150 4.54 -4.22 -1.73
CA GLU A 150 3.55 -3.57 -2.60
C GLU A 150 3.99 -3.80 -4.06
N VAL A 151 3.56 -4.92 -4.61
CA VAL A 151 3.95 -5.40 -5.94
C VAL A 151 2.71 -5.83 -6.75
N GLY A 152 2.90 -6.22 -8.02
CA GLY A 152 1.82 -6.81 -8.81
C GLY A 152 1.22 -8.03 -8.14
N PRO A 153 -0.11 -8.28 -8.29
CA PRO A 153 -0.75 -9.48 -7.77
C PRO A 153 -0.10 -10.77 -8.31
N MET A 154 0.05 -11.75 -7.42
CA MET A 154 0.59 -13.09 -7.73
C MET A 154 -0.41 -14.18 -7.34
N GLU A 155 -0.16 -15.41 -7.77
CA GLU A 155 -0.86 -16.59 -7.29
C GLU A 155 -0.48 -16.89 -5.82
N THR A 156 -1.32 -17.64 -5.13
CA THR A 156 -1.08 -18.04 -3.73
C THR A 156 0.27 -18.74 -3.58
N GLU A 157 0.57 -19.68 -4.50
CA GLU A 157 1.81 -20.46 -4.49
C GLU A 157 3.06 -19.62 -4.73
N GLU A 158 2.95 -18.52 -5.48
CA GLU A 158 4.04 -17.57 -5.74
C GLU A 158 4.35 -16.70 -4.50
N TYR A 159 3.32 -16.40 -3.68
CA TYR A 159 3.50 -15.67 -2.42
C TYR A 159 4.14 -16.51 -1.32
N VAL A 160 3.93 -17.84 -1.29
CA VAL A 160 4.44 -18.73 -0.22
C VAL A 160 5.94 -18.56 0.02
N PRO A 161 6.84 -18.60 -0.99
CA PRO A 161 8.27 -18.42 -0.75
C PRO A 161 8.63 -17.01 -0.26
N VAL A 162 7.87 -15.98 -0.61
CA VAL A 162 8.09 -14.60 -0.13
C VAL A 162 7.73 -14.49 1.35
N VAL A 163 6.62 -15.10 1.76
CA VAL A 163 6.24 -15.21 3.18
C VAL A 163 7.26 -16.03 3.97
N ALA A 164 7.71 -17.16 3.43
CA ALA A 164 8.72 -17.98 4.07
C ALA A 164 10.09 -17.28 4.20
N ALA A 165 10.38 -16.31 3.34
CA ALA A 165 11.57 -15.47 3.44
C ALA A 165 11.49 -14.42 4.57
N GLY A 166 10.28 -14.14 5.11
CA GLY A 166 10.07 -13.21 6.22
C GLY A 166 9.14 -12.01 5.92
N ALA A 167 8.53 -11.94 4.73
CA ALA A 167 7.52 -10.92 4.47
C ALA A 167 6.24 -11.20 5.27
N GLU A 168 5.74 -10.21 6.02
CA GLU A 168 4.56 -10.37 6.86
C GLU A 168 3.32 -9.64 6.34
N ALA A 169 3.51 -8.64 5.47
CA ALA A 169 2.42 -7.81 4.97
C ALA A 169 2.40 -7.72 3.45
N LEU A 170 1.19 -7.79 2.90
CA LEU A 170 0.90 -7.53 1.50
C LEU A 170 0.03 -6.28 1.38
N VAL A 171 0.43 -5.34 0.54
CA VAL A 171 -0.32 -4.12 0.22
C VAL A 171 -0.74 -4.15 -1.24
N VAL A 172 -2.03 -4.07 -1.50
CA VAL A 172 -2.59 -4.01 -2.85
C VAL A 172 -3.77 -3.05 -2.90
N TYR A 173 -3.60 -1.93 -3.60
CA TYR A 173 -4.70 -1.00 -3.83
C TYR A 173 -5.53 -1.46 -5.02
N GLN A 174 -6.87 -1.47 -4.87
CA GLN A 174 -7.78 -1.71 -5.99
C GLN A 174 -7.74 -0.55 -6.99
N GLU A 175 -7.29 0.60 -6.56
CA GLU A 175 -7.22 1.88 -7.24
C GLU A 175 -8.61 2.53 -7.37
N THR A 176 -9.52 1.91 -8.09
CA THR A 176 -10.94 2.28 -8.15
C THR A 176 -11.82 1.04 -8.13
N TYR A 177 -12.94 1.12 -7.48
CA TYR A 177 -13.95 0.05 -7.44
C TYR A 177 -14.99 0.20 -8.57
N ASP A 178 -14.99 1.34 -9.29
CA ASP A 178 -15.78 1.51 -10.49
C ASP A 178 -15.16 0.72 -11.65
N ARG A 179 -15.87 -0.32 -12.13
CA ARG A 179 -15.38 -1.22 -13.18
C ARG A 179 -15.15 -0.54 -14.52
N GLN A 180 -16.00 0.44 -14.85
CA GLN A 180 -15.85 1.17 -16.11
C GLN A 180 -14.60 2.06 -16.06
N ILE A 181 -14.46 2.86 -15.00
CA ILE A 181 -13.28 3.72 -14.78
C ILE A 181 -12.02 2.85 -14.66
N TYR A 182 -12.11 1.70 -13.98
CA TYR A 182 -10.98 0.77 -13.88
C TYR A 182 -10.47 0.33 -15.26
N ALA A 183 -11.39 -0.08 -16.14
CA ALA A 183 -11.03 -0.50 -17.51
C ALA A 183 -10.46 0.65 -18.35
N GLU A 184 -10.95 1.88 -18.16
CA GLU A 184 -10.44 3.07 -18.82
C GLU A 184 -9.03 3.46 -18.34
N MET A 185 -8.74 3.25 -17.07
CA MET A 185 -7.45 3.60 -16.45
C MET A 185 -6.36 2.56 -16.72
N HIS A 186 -6.70 1.28 -16.86
CA HIS A 186 -5.74 0.18 -17.03
C HIS A 186 -5.83 -0.40 -18.44
N THR A 187 -5.14 0.24 -19.38
CA THR A 187 -5.32 -0.03 -20.84
C THR A 187 -4.58 -1.27 -21.32
N SER A 188 -3.55 -1.73 -20.64
CA SER A 188 -2.82 -2.97 -20.97
C SER A 188 -2.07 -3.56 -19.78
N GLY A 189 -1.65 -4.81 -19.93
CA GLY A 189 -0.94 -5.58 -18.91
C GLY A 189 -1.89 -6.34 -17.98
N PRO A 190 -1.34 -7.14 -17.03
CA PRO A 190 -2.13 -7.96 -16.09
C PRO A 190 -3.08 -7.13 -15.21
N LYS A 191 -2.70 -5.89 -14.87
CA LYS A 191 -3.53 -4.99 -14.07
C LYS A 191 -4.89 -4.65 -14.68
N ARG A 192 -5.13 -4.99 -15.95
CA ARG A 192 -6.46 -4.87 -16.59
C ARG A 192 -7.51 -5.78 -15.93
N ASP A 193 -7.10 -6.87 -15.32
CA ASP A 193 -8.02 -7.80 -14.69
C ASP A 193 -8.45 -7.26 -13.32
N PHE A 194 -9.65 -6.73 -13.29
CA PHE A 194 -10.27 -6.15 -12.10
C PHE A 194 -10.44 -7.18 -10.97
N ASN A 195 -10.94 -8.38 -11.33
CA ASN A 195 -11.26 -9.40 -10.32
C ASN A 195 -9.97 -10.03 -9.77
N TRP A 196 -9.01 -10.31 -10.64
CA TRP A 196 -7.69 -10.79 -10.25
C TRP A 196 -7.04 -9.90 -9.18
N ARG A 197 -7.15 -8.57 -9.36
CA ARG A 197 -6.60 -7.61 -8.40
C ARG A 197 -7.45 -7.52 -7.13
N LEU A 198 -8.77 -7.54 -7.25
CA LEU A 198 -9.70 -7.46 -6.11
C LEU A 198 -9.52 -8.65 -5.16
N ASP A 199 -9.29 -9.86 -5.70
CA ASP A 199 -9.13 -11.08 -4.90
C ASP A 199 -7.70 -11.28 -4.35
N CYS A 200 -6.75 -10.45 -4.78
CA CYS A 200 -5.35 -10.57 -4.37
C CYS A 200 -5.13 -10.57 -2.84
N PRO A 201 -5.81 -9.74 -2.02
CA PRO A 201 -5.71 -9.76 -0.56
C PRO A 201 -6.02 -11.14 0.03
N VAL A 202 -6.99 -11.86 -0.53
CA VAL A 202 -7.38 -13.21 -0.07
C VAL A 202 -6.30 -14.22 -0.41
N ARG A 203 -5.76 -14.19 -1.65
CA ARG A 203 -4.64 -15.07 -2.05
C ARG A 203 -3.40 -14.85 -1.17
N GLY A 204 -3.09 -13.58 -0.88
CA GLY A 204 -2.01 -13.26 0.06
C GLY A 204 -2.24 -13.82 1.47
N TYR A 205 -3.46 -13.68 1.99
CA TYR A 205 -3.83 -14.26 3.29
C TYR A 205 -3.69 -15.78 3.31
N GLU A 206 -4.13 -16.46 2.25
CA GLU A 206 -4.01 -17.92 2.10
C GLU A 206 -2.55 -18.36 2.00
N ALA A 207 -1.69 -17.57 1.37
CA ALA A 207 -0.24 -17.81 1.32
C ALA A 207 0.46 -17.61 2.67
N GLY A 208 -0.18 -16.94 3.64
CA GLY A 208 0.37 -16.78 4.98
C GLY A 208 0.60 -15.35 5.45
N PHE A 209 0.36 -14.34 4.62
CA PHE A 209 0.41 -12.95 5.10
C PHE A 209 -0.57 -12.74 6.25
N ARG A 210 -0.13 -12.05 7.29
CA ARG A 210 -0.94 -11.75 8.48
C ARG A 210 -1.27 -10.28 8.61
N ARG A 211 -0.77 -9.46 7.70
CA ARG A 211 -1.12 -8.03 7.56
C ARG A 211 -1.48 -7.76 6.11
N ILE A 212 -2.67 -7.22 5.90
CA ILE A 212 -3.22 -6.94 4.57
C ILE A 212 -3.56 -5.44 4.49
N GLY A 213 -2.92 -4.76 3.54
CA GLY A 213 -3.20 -3.36 3.22
C GLY A 213 -4.00 -3.24 1.94
N ILE A 214 -5.11 -2.51 1.98
CA ILE A 214 -5.91 -2.19 0.80
C ILE A 214 -6.09 -0.69 0.66
N GLY A 215 -6.62 -0.23 -0.46
CA GLY A 215 -6.87 1.19 -0.67
C GLY A 215 -7.55 1.49 -1.99
N ALA A 216 -8.02 2.73 -2.10
CA ALA A 216 -8.50 3.36 -3.32
C ALA A 216 -7.69 4.63 -3.60
N LEU A 217 -7.45 4.93 -4.87
CA LEU A 217 -6.76 6.14 -5.32
C LEU A 217 -7.78 7.24 -5.62
N PHE A 218 -7.99 8.11 -4.65
CA PHE A 218 -8.99 9.17 -4.74
C PHE A 218 -8.62 10.22 -5.80
N GLY A 219 -9.57 10.49 -6.67
CA GLY A 219 -9.43 11.36 -7.84
C GLY A 219 -9.73 10.65 -9.16
N LEU A 220 -9.80 9.30 -9.18
CA LEU A 220 -10.21 8.52 -10.34
C LEU A 220 -11.73 8.52 -10.51
N ALA A 221 -12.47 8.34 -9.43
CA ALA A 221 -13.93 8.32 -9.38
C ALA A 221 -14.45 9.23 -8.25
N ARG A 222 -15.77 9.30 -8.06
CA ARG A 222 -16.38 10.03 -6.95
C ARG A 222 -15.98 9.41 -5.62
N TRP A 223 -15.41 10.20 -4.74
CA TRP A 223 -14.83 9.69 -3.50
C TRP A 223 -15.84 8.97 -2.58
N GLN A 224 -17.11 9.39 -2.58
CA GLN A 224 -18.14 8.74 -1.76
C GLN A 224 -18.43 7.32 -2.24
N ASP A 225 -18.51 7.11 -3.56
CA ASP A 225 -18.77 5.80 -4.15
C ASP A 225 -17.58 4.86 -3.89
N GLU A 226 -16.36 5.35 -4.10
CA GLU A 226 -15.13 4.62 -3.75
C GLU A 226 -15.06 4.28 -2.26
N ALA A 227 -15.40 5.21 -1.38
CA ALA A 227 -15.37 5.00 0.05
C ALA A 227 -16.37 3.93 0.51
N VAL A 228 -17.57 3.90 -0.07
CA VAL A 228 -18.58 2.87 0.23
C VAL A 228 -18.10 1.50 -0.21
N ALA A 229 -17.60 1.36 -1.44
CA ALA A 229 -17.07 0.10 -1.96
C ALA A 229 -15.84 -0.38 -1.18
N LEU A 230 -14.96 0.55 -0.78
CA LEU A 230 -13.84 0.25 0.11
C LEU A 230 -14.32 -0.27 1.48
N ALA A 231 -15.38 0.30 2.04
CA ALA A 231 -15.97 -0.16 3.31
C ALA A 231 -16.58 -1.56 3.17
N GLU A 232 -17.22 -1.89 2.05
CA GLU A 232 -17.70 -3.24 1.73
C GLU A 232 -16.53 -4.23 1.64
N HIS A 233 -15.44 -3.84 0.98
CA HIS A 233 -14.24 -4.67 0.88
C HIS A 233 -13.56 -4.89 2.24
N ILE A 234 -13.47 -3.85 3.07
CA ILE A 234 -13.00 -3.99 4.46
C ILE A 234 -13.86 -5.01 5.23
N GLU A 235 -15.19 -4.86 5.18
CA GLU A 235 -16.11 -5.77 5.89
C GLU A 235 -15.97 -7.23 5.40
N TYR A 236 -15.80 -7.44 4.11
CA TYR A 236 -15.53 -8.74 3.52
C TYR A 236 -14.22 -9.34 4.04
N LEU A 237 -13.12 -8.58 3.99
CA LEU A 237 -11.80 -9.05 4.43
C LEU A 237 -11.74 -9.32 5.94
N LEU A 238 -12.40 -8.52 6.77
CA LEU A 238 -12.50 -8.78 8.21
C LEU A 238 -13.17 -10.12 8.53
N LYS A 239 -14.08 -10.58 7.68
CA LYS A 239 -14.75 -11.89 7.81
C LYS A 239 -13.90 -13.01 7.20
N ARG A 240 -13.37 -12.80 6.00
CA ARG A 240 -12.65 -13.81 5.22
C ARG A 240 -11.22 -14.06 5.73
N CYS A 241 -10.53 -12.97 6.08
CA CYS A 241 -9.14 -12.97 6.53
C CYS A 241 -9.03 -12.66 8.04
N TRP A 242 -9.84 -13.31 8.86
CA TRP A 242 -10.07 -12.97 10.26
C TRP A 242 -8.82 -13.03 11.16
N GLN A 243 -7.78 -13.75 10.75
CA GLN A 243 -6.48 -13.79 11.45
C GLN A 243 -5.52 -12.69 10.99
N ALA A 244 -5.89 -11.93 9.94
CA ALA A 244 -5.04 -10.86 9.45
C ALA A 244 -5.41 -9.50 10.05
N GLN A 245 -4.42 -8.67 10.28
CA GLN A 245 -4.63 -7.25 10.55
C GLN A 245 -4.91 -6.52 9.23
N ILE A 246 -6.06 -5.88 9.13
CA ILE A 246 -6.42 -5.09 7.95
C ILE A 246 -6.01 -3.64 8.16
N SER A 247 -5.40 -3.05 7.14
CA SER A 247 -5.12 -1.62 7.08
C SER A 247 -5.63 -1.01 5.77
N VAL A 248 -5.93 0.28 5.82
CA VAL A 248 -6.43 1.01 4.67
C VAL A 248 -5.59 2.25 4.40
N SER A 249 -5.23 2.45 3.14
CA SER A 249 -4.58 3.66 2.64
C SER A 249 -5.56 4.48 1.81
N LEU A 250 -5.50 5.79 1.94
CA LEU A 250 -6.42 6.73 1.32
C LEU A 250 -5.64 7.76 0.45
N PRO A 251 -4.81 7.28 -0.50
CA PRO A 251 -4.03 8.18 -1.33
C PRO A 251 -4.92 9.01 -2.24
N ARG A 252 -4.64 10.33 -2.32
CA ARG A 252 -5.17 11.19 -3.37
C ARG A 252 -4.19 11.23 -4.54
N LEU A 253 -4.69 11.39 -5.76
CA LEU A 253 -3.86 11.55 -6.95
C LEU A 253 -2.86 12.71 -6.79
N ARG A 254 -1.64 12.47 -7.25
CA ARG A 254 -0.54 13.45 -7.27
C ARG A 254 0.05 13.53 -8.67
N PRO A 255 0.70 14.64 -9.03
CA PRO A 255 1.43 14.72 -10.28
C PRO A 255 2.41 13.54 -10.43
N ALA A 256 2.53 13.02 -11.63
CA ALA A 256 3.42 11.94 -12.01
C ALA A 256 3.87 12.14 -13.46
N ALA A 257 4.85 11.40 -13.91
CA ALA A 257 5.23 11.38 -15.32
C ALA A 257 4.01 10.97 -16.19
N GLY A 258 3.81 11.69 -17.29
CA GLY A 258 2.62 11.60 -18.14
C GLY A 258 1.75 12.85 -18.02
N SER A 259 0.62 12.85 -18.72
CA SER A 259 -0.28 14.02 -18.84
C SER A 259 -1.64 13.81 -18.15
N PHE A 260 -1.75 12.82 -17.26
CA PHE A 260 -3.02 12.51 -16.61
C PHE A 260 -3.47 13.61 -15.64
N GLN A 261 -4.74 13.98 -15.75
CA GLN A 261 -5.37 14.91 -14.81
C GLN A 261 -6.54 14.20 -14.11
N PRO A 262 -6.72 14.38 -12.79
CA PRO A 262 -7.82 13.76 -12.08
C PRO A 262 -9.17 14.30 -12.57
N ALA A 263 -10.12 13.39 -12.83
CA ALA A 263 -11.49 13.76 -13.21
C ALA A 263 -12.32 14.24 -12.02
N PHE A 264 -11.94 13.82 -10.82
CA PHE A 264 -12.62 14.16 -9.56
C PHE A 264 -11.64 14.75 -8.57
N THR A 265 -12.14 15.55 -7.65
CA THR A 265 -11.34 16.11 -6.56
C THR A 265 -11.91 15.66 -5.22
N MET A 266 -11.05 15.51 -4.24
CA MET A 266 -11.39 15.28 -2.84
C MET A 266 -10.71 16.36 -2.00
N SER A 267 -11.48 17.15 -1.29
CA SER A 267 -10.97 18.22 -0.42
C SER A 267 -10.32 17.65 0.85
N ASP A 268 -9.52 18.46 1.53
CA ASP A 268 -8.92 18.12 2.83
C ASP A 268 -9.98 17.81 3.88
N ARG A 269 -11.10 18.54 3.84
CA ARG A 269 -12.26 18.33 4.72
C ARG A 269 -12.87 16.95 4.51
N GLU A 270 -13.07 16.56 3.26
CA GLU A 270 -13.64 15.25 2.90
C GLU A 270 -12.69 14.11 3.28
N LEU A 271 -11.38 14.27 3.11
CA LEU A 271 -10.40 13.30 3.56
C LEU A 271 -10.43 13.14 5.10
N ALA A 272 -10.50 14.23 5.85
CA ALA A 272 -10.65 14.20 7.30
C ALA A 272 -11.95 13.50 7.73
N GLN A 273 -13.06 13.79 7.05
CA GLN A 273 -14.35 13.13 7.29
C GLN A 273 -14.27 11.63 7.02
N LEU A 274 -13.65 11.22 5.91
CA LEU A 274 -13.47 9.82 5.55
C LEU A 274 -12.63 9.07 6.60
N ILE A 275 -11.52 9.64 7.04
CA ILE A 275 -10.68 9.06 8.11
C ILE A 275 -11.50 8.85 9.39
N CYS A 276 -12.26 9.86 9.80
CA CYS A 276 -13.12 9.76 11.00
C CYS A 276 -14.22 8.71 10.83
N ALA A 277 -14.89 8.68 9.68
CA ALA A 277 -15.94 7.72 9.38
C ALA A 277 -15.43 6.28 9.39
N LEU A 278 -14.28 6.02 8.77
CA LEU A 278 -13.63 4.69 8.77
C LEU A 278 -13.27 4.27 10.20
N ARG A 279 -12.65 5.14 11.00
CA ARG A 279 -12.28 4.83 12.39
C ARG A 279 -13.49 4.51 13.25
N ILE A 280 -14.58 5.27 13.09
CA ILE A 280 -15.82 5.05 13.86
C ILE A 280 -16.51 3.75 13.45
N THR A 281 -16.46 3.40 12.19
CA THR A 281 -17.14 2.21 11.65
C THR A 281 -16.32 0.94 11.84
N PHE A 282 -15.00 1.02 11.68
CA PHE A 282 -14.05 -0.09 11.76
C PHE A 282 -12.94 0.22 12.77
N PRO A 283 -13.24 0.21 14.08
CA PRO A 283 -12.30 0.72 15.09
C PRO A 283 -10.97 -0.05 15.19
N GLN A 284 -10.91 -1.30 14.73
CA GLN A 284 -9.70 -2.13 14.73
C GLN A 284 -8.85 -2.02 13.44
N VAL A 285 -9.35 -1.39 12.38
CA VAL A 285 -8.63 -1.29 11.11
C VAL A 285 -7.53 -0.22 11.19
N GLY A 286 -6.32 -0.55 10.72
CA GLY A 286 -5.23 0.42 10.58
C GLY A 286 -5.56 1.47 9.51
N ILE A 287 -5.17 2.74 9.74
CA ILE A 287 -5.29 3.80 8.73
C ILE A 287 -3.91 4.37 8.46
N VAL A 288 -3.50 4.33 7.19
CA VAL A 288 -2.17 4.73 6.72
C VAL A 288 -2.22 6.11 6.08
N LEU A 289 -1.29 6.99 6.45
CA LEU A 289 -1.12 8.32 5.88
C LEU A 289 0.27 8.47 5.27
N SER A 290 0.33 8.67 3.96
CA SER A 290 1.58 8.77 3.22
C SER A 290 2.06 10.22 3.05
N THR A 291 3.30 10.36 2.54
CA THR A 291 3.93 11.65 2.16
C THR A 291 3.31 12.30 0.92
N ARG A 292 2.27 11.69 0.34
CA ARG A 292 1.46 12.31 -0.72
C ARG A 292 0.77 13.60 -0.25
N GLU A 293 0.41 13.67 1.03
CA GLU A 293 -0.27 14.83 1.58
C GLU A 293 0.74 15.86 2.10
N ARG A 294 0.39 17.15 1.94
CA ARG A 294 1.24 18.25 2.42
C ARG A 294 1.43 18.21 3.94
N ALA A 295 2.57 18.69 4.41
CA ALA A 295 2.98 18.67 5.80
C ALA A 295 1.89 19.18 6.76
N SER A 296 1.32 20.37 6.49
CA SER A 296 0.30 20.97 7.36
C SER A 296 -0.99 20.15 7.48
N LEU A 297 -1.40 19.44 6.42
CA LEU A 297 -2.55 18.55 6.47
C LEU A 297 -2.22 17.28 7.26
N ARG A 298 -1.05 16.68 7.02
CA ARG A 298 -0.60 15.51 7.79
C ARG A 298 -0.58 15.81 9.28
N ASP A 299 -0.08 16.98 9.67
CA ASP A 299 -0.03 17.44 11.06
C ASP A 299 -1.42 17.56 11.68
N ALA A 300 -2.43 17.95 10.91
CA ALA A 300 -3.81 17.99 11.37
C ALA A 300 -4.44 16.60 11.49
N LEU A 301 -4.12 15.68 10.57
CA LEU A 301 -4.74 14.35 10.49
C LEU A 301 -4.21 13.34 11.49
N VAL A 302 -2.96 13.48 11.99
CA VAL A 302 -2.33 12.49 12.89
C VAL A 302 -3.14 12.15 14.13
N SER A 303 -3.99 13.07 14.59
CA SER A 303 -4.83 12.88 15.79
C SER A 303 -6.24 12.40 15.49
N LEU A 304 -6.62 12.23 14.22
CA LEU A 304 -8.01 11.96 13.83
C LEU A 304 -8.35 10.49 13.61
N GLY A 305 -7.38 9.59 13.54
CA GLY A 305 -7.67 8.19 13.26
C GLY A 305 -6.50 7.43 12.64
N VAL A 306 -5.47 8.16 12.22
CA VAL A 306 -4.25 7.60 11.60
C VAL A 306 -3.49 6.75 12.61
N THR A 307 -2.94 5.63 12.17
CA THR A 307 -2.18 4.68 13.01
C THR A 307 -0.80 4.36 12.46
N MET A 308 -0.56 4.68 11.18
CA MET A 308 0.70 4.46 10.49
C MET A 308 1.00 5.59 9.52
N MET A 309 2.26 6.02 9.46
CA MET A 309 2.72 7.08 8.55
C MET A 309 4.02 6.70 7.86
N SER A 310 4.17 7.06 6.60
CA SER A 310 5.49 7.10 5.99
C SER A 310 6.21 8.40 6.32
N ALA A 311 7.54 8.38 6.35
CA ALA A 311 8.38 9.54 6.60
C ALA A 311 9.68 9.45 5.79
N GLY A 312 10.20 10.61 5.34
CA GLY A 312 11.43 10.69 4.55
C GLY A 312 11.37 9.82 3.29
N SER A 313 10.21 9.79 2.60
CA SER A 313 9.97 8.87 1.50
C SER A 313 10.64 9.34 0.22
N HIS A 314 11.12 8.38 -0.57
CA HIS A 314 11.43 8.51 -1.98
C HIS A 314 10.50 7.61 -2.78
N THR A 315 10.21 7.94 -4.05
CA THR A 315 9.28 7.19 -4.90
C THR A 315 9.96 6.61 -6.14
N GLU A 316 11.27 6.69 -6.19
CA GLU A 316 12.16 6.15 -7.20
C GLU A 316 13.10 5.08 -6.62
N PRO A 317 13.48 4.05 -7.40
CA PRO A 317 14.57 3.14 -7.01
C PRO A 317 15.89 3.90 -6.87
N GLY A 318 16.65 3.59 -5.80
CA GLY A 318 17.91 4.27 -5.50
C GLY A 318 17.78 5.69 -4.94
N GLY A 319 16.57 6.09 -4.53
CA GLY A 319 16.30 7.46 -4.08
C GLY A 319 17.03 7.87 -2.80
N TYR A 320 17.37 6.92 -1.93
CA TYR A 320 18.02 7.23 -0.65
C TYR A 320 19.54 7.41 -0.75
N THR A 321 20.22 6.58 -1.53
CA THR A 321 21.70 6.54 -1.61
C THR A 321 22.24 6.58 -3.03
N ARG A 322 21.38 6.84 -4.02
CA ARG A 322 21.71 6.92 -5.45
C ARG A 322 22.20 5.59 -6.06
N GLN A 323 21.83 4.47 -5.46
CA GLN A 323 22.14 3.15 -6.00
C GLN A 323 21.47 2.93 -7.37
N GLY A 324 22.13 2.19 -8.27
CA GLY A 324 21.60 1.81 -9.58
C GLY A 324 21.65 2.91 -10.63
N THR A 325 22.22 4.10 -10.34
CA THR A 325 22.31 5.20 -11.33
C THR A 325 23.18 4.84 -12.53
N GLU A 326 24.13 3.93 -12.37
CA GLU A 326 24.98 3.38 -13.43
C GLU A 326 24.23 2.46 -14.42
N ASN A 327 23.06 1.95 -14.01
CA ASN A 327 22.21 1.02 -14.77
C ASN A 327 20.95 1.69 -15.32
N LEU A 328 20.83 3.01 -15.23
CA LEU A 328 19.69 3.76 -15.76
C LEU A 328 19.54 3.53 -17.27
N HIS A 329 18.30 3.31 -17.70
CA HIS A 329 17.98 3.07 -19.10
C HIS A 329 16.53 3.48 -19.42
N HIS A 330 16.21 3.51 -20.70
CA HIS A 330 14.85 3.56 -21.20
C HIS A 330 14.41 2.17 -21.64
N THR A 331 13.14 1.83 -21.43
CA THR A 331 12.54 0.62 -21.97
C THR A 331 11.62 0.99 -23.13
N VAL A 332 12.06 0.72 -24.36
CA VAL A 332 11.31 1.00 -25.58
C VAL A 332 10.87 -0.31 -26.21
N ARG A 333 9.55 -0.54 -26.30
CA ARG A 333 8.96 -1.78 -26.85
C ARG A 333 9.57 -3.05 -26.23
N GLY A 334 9.81 -3.05 -24.92
CA GLY A 334 10.39 -4.17 -24.17
C GLY A 334 11.90 -4.37 -24.36
N ARG A 335 12.59 -3.41 -24.98
CA ARG A 335 14.05 -3.44 -25.14
C ARG A 335 14.69 -2.34 -24.31
N ILE A 336 15.76 -2.68 -23.62
CA ILE A 336 16.60 -1.73 -22.91
C ILE A 336 17.38 -0.91 -23.95
N VAL A 337 17.29 0.41 -23.83
CA VAL A 337 18.00 1.39 -24.65
C VAL A 337 18.77 2.31 -23.72
N ALA A 338 20.06 2.49 -23.98
CA ALA A 338 20.88 3.42 -23.22
C ALA A 338 20.30 4.84 -23.31
N PRO A 339 20.23 5.58 -22.20
CA PRO A 339 19.78 6.97 -22.26
C PRO A 339 20.81 7.83 -22.99
N GLU A 340 20.32 8.79 -23.76
CA GLU A 340 21.17 9.85 -24.28
C GLU A 340 21.41 10.85 -23.12
N PHE A 341 22.55 10.73 -22.47
CA PHE A 341 22.92 11.65 -21.38
C PHE A 341 23.50 12.95 -21.94
N ASP A 342 22.81 14.05 -21.78
CA ASP A 342 23.37 15.40 -21.87
C ASP A 342 24.15 15.75 -20.59
N GLY A 343 25.16 14.94 -20.24
CA GLY A 343 26.26 15.33 -19.36
C GLY A 343 26.00 15.54 -17.87
N GLY A 344 24.83 15.16 -17.32
CA GLY A 344 24.54 15.33 -15.90
C GLY A 344 24.74 14.04 -15.10
N ALA A 345 25.78 13.97 -14.28
CA ALA A 345 26.04 12.86 -13.34
C ALA A 345 25.00 12.73 -12.20
N ASP A 346 23.94 13.54 -12.22
CA ASP A 346 22.98 13.71 -11.12
C ASP A 346 21.57 13.12 -11.38
N GLN A 347 21.39 12.35 -12.46
CA GLN A 347 20.10 11.78 -12.77
C GLN A 347 19.79 10.57 -11.89
N LEU A 348 18.54 10.51 -11.38
CA LEU A 348 17.95 9.36 -10.70
C LEU A 348 16.91 8.68 -11.62
N ALA A 349 16.53 7.46 -11.29
CA ALA A 349 15.35 6.84 -11.87
C ALA A 349 14.12 7.72 -11.65
N THR A 350 13.16 7.65 -12.57
CA THR A 350 11.92 8.43 -12.44
C THR A 350 11.06 7.91 -11.31
N GLY A 351 10.55 8.80 -10.47
CA GLY A 351 9.65 8.49 -9.36
C GLY A 351 8.25 8.10 -9.83
N GLN A 352 7.52 7.38 -8.98
CA GLN A 352 6.15 6.95 -9.26
C GLN A 352 5.17 8.12 -9.27
N PHE A 353 5.34 9.05 -8.36
CA PHE A 353 4.55 10.28 -8.19
C PHE A 353 5.34 11.29 -7.34
N GLU A 354 4.91 12.56 -7.38
CA GLU A 354 5.51 13.61 -6.55
C GLU A 354 5.05 13.50 -5.09
N ILE A 355 6.01 13.59 -4.16
CA ILE A 355 5.71 13.73 -2.72
C ILE A 355 5.45 15.19 -2.36
N SER A 356 4.69 15.42 -1.30
CA SER A 356 4.34 16.77 -0.80
C SER A 356 4.85 17.06 0.60
N ASP A 357 5.35 16.05 1.30
CA ASP A 357 5.98 16.18 2.62
C ASP A 357 7.31 15.43 2.60
N ASP A 358 8.37 16.20 2.44
CA ASP A 358 9.76 15.74 2.34
C ASP A 358 10.52 15.79 3.67
N ARG A 359 9.82 16.10 4.76
CA ARG A 359 10.43 16.20 6.10
C ARG A 359 11.13 14.90 6.49
N ALA A 360 12.30 15.09 7.13
CA ALA A 360 13.09 13.98 7.64
C ALA A 360 12.32 13.16 8.71
N PRO A 361 12.61 11.85 8.85
CA PRO A 361 11.97 11.00 9.84
C PRO A 361 12.05 11.53 11.28
N ALA A 362 13.17 12.15 11.65
CA ALA A 362 13.36 12.76 12.96
C ALA A 362 12.42 13.94 13.21
N GLU A 363 12.12 14.75 12.19
CA GLU A 363 11.17 15.87 12.30
C GLU A 363 9.75 15.36 12.53
N ILE A 364 9.35 14.31 11.80
CA ILE A 364 8.04 13.65 11.99
C ILE A 364 7.95 13.05 13.39
N ALA A 365 9.00 12.38 13.87
CA ALA A 365 9.02 11.82 15.22
C ALA A 365 8.89 12.91 16.29
N ASN A 366 9.55 14.04 16.13
CA ASN A 366 9.45 15.18 17.06
C ASN A 366 8.05 15.81 17.02
N LEU A 367 7.45 15.95 15.85
CA LEU A 367 6.05 16.40 15.70
C LEU A 367 5.09 15.48 16.47
N LEU A 368 5.23 14.16 16.30
CA LEU A 368 4.37 13.17 16.97
C LEU A 368 4.48 13.27 18.48
N ARG A 369 5.71 13.36 19.04
CA ARG A 369 5.93 13.55 20.47
C ARG A 369 5.31 14.85 20.97
N GLY A 370 5.45 15.94 20.22
CA GLY A 370 4.81 17.23 20.51
C GLY A 370 3.28 17.17 20.50
N ARG A 371 2.69 16.20 19.81
CA ARG A 371 1.24 15.91 19.81
C ARG A 371 0.82 14.86 20.86
N GLY A 372 1.75 14.39 21.69
CA GLY A 372 1.51 13.38 22.71
C GLY A 372 1.35 11.97 22.14
N LEU A 373 1.92 11.72 20.97
CA LEU A 373 1.98 10.41 20.33
C LEU A 373 3.42 9.87 20.38
N GLU A 374 3.57 8.56 20.55
CA GLU A 374 4.86 7.88 20.53
C GLU A 374 5.14 7.35 19.11
N PRO A 375 6.20 7.81 18.43
CA PRO A 375 6.63 7.22 17.16
C PRO A 375 7.20 5.82 17.39
N VAL A 376 6.62 4.81 16.76
CA VAL A 376 7.04 3.41 16.83
C VAL A 376 7.79 3.05 15.57
N TRP A 377 9.08 2.77 15.73
CA TRP A 377 10.00 2.39 14.66
C TRP A 377 10.08 0.87 14.47
N LYS A 378 9.74 0.11 15.52
CA LYS A 378 9.84 -1.35 15.59
C LYS A 378 8.47 -1.96 15.84
N ASP A 379 8.18 -3.06 15.16
CA ASP A 379 7.04 -3.90 15.48
C ASP A 379 7.45 -4.92 16.57
N TRP A 380 6.65 -5.02 17.62
CA TRP A 380 6.90 -5.95 18.73
C TRP A 380 6.19 -7.29 18.55
N GLU A 381 5.26 -7.39 17.60
CA GLU A 381 4.44 -8.59 17.45
C GLU A 381 5.28 -9.81 17.04
N GLN A 382 6.29 -9.65 16.20
CA GLN A 382 7.19 -10.76 15.83
C GLN A 382 7.94 -11.35 17.02
N ALA A 383 8.34 -10.51 17.99
CA ALA A 383 9.01 -10.99 19.20
C ALA A 383 8.08 -11.81 20.12
N LEU A 384 6.76 -11.59 20.02
CA LEU A 384 5.74 -12.31 20.78
C LEU A 384 5.31 -13.62 20.09
N LEU A 385 5.51 -13.72 18.78
CA LEU A 385 5.15 -14.91 17.99
C LEU A 385 6.28 -15.94 17.90
N ALA A 386 7.51 -15.55 18.25
CA ALA A 386 8.70 -16.40 18.21
C ALA A 386 8.94 -17.18 19.53
N SER A 387 8.02 -17.12 20.49
CA SER A 387 8.09 -17.85 21.78
C SER A 387 7.29 -19.15 21.78
#